data_beeea4abe859f56ea58861f54c5985dc
#
_entry.id   beeea4abe859f56ea58861f54c5985dc
#
_cell.length_a   1.000
_cell.length_b   1.000
_cell.length_c   1.000
_cell.angle_alpha   90.00
_cell.angle_beta   90.00
_cell.angle_gamma   90.00
#
_symmetry.space_group_name_H-M   'P 1'
#
loop_
_entity.id
_entity.type
_entity.pdbx_description
1 polymer ?
#
loop_
_entity_poly.entity_id
_entity_poly.type
_entity_poly.pdbx_seq_one_letter_code
_entity_poly.pdbx_strand_id
1 'polypeptide(L)'
;IPSVLDLKIVKKSTQSLVEAELSATGGRLRLAPAWVPRSFLQPGLRIKLHPDDTYAYGLNRGGIDERWFASTTVTANEGRAADEGLSYCVIGKKRLTLAQAVEDCGATIVGKSIWKKYGKWPVYSKFFDNMGPIPHHMHQSAAQAKLVGQEGKPESYYFPPQHNPVGNNFPYTFMGFEPGTTKEQVKQCIRNWNKGDNGILDLSKA
;
A
#
# COMPACT_ATOMS: atom_id res chain seq x y z
N ILE A 1 -7.72 10.48 27.86
CA ILE A 1 -6.85 11.19 26.89
C ILE A 1 -5.48 11.31 27.57
N PRO A 2 -4.38 10.81 26.97
CA PRO A 2 -3.05 10.92 27.56
C PRO A 2 -2.66 12.38 27.77
N SER A 3 -1.93 12.66 28.83
CA SER A 3 -1.41 14.01 29.08
C SER A 3 -0.29 14.36 28.10
N VAL A 4 0.01 15.65 27.95
CA VAL A 4 1.15 16.11 27.10
C VAL A 4 2.48 15.55 27.61
N LEU A 5 2.61 15.32 28.91
CA LEU A 5 3.79 14.70 29.53
C LEU A 5 3.90 13.23 29.12
N ASP A 6 2.79 12.49 29.14
CA ASP A 6 2.77 11.08 28.73
C ASP A 6 3.16 10.91 27.28
N LEU A 7 2.66 11.76 26.38
CA LEU A 7 3.04 11.77 24.97
C LEU A 7 4.53 12.07 24.75
N LYS A 8 5.11 13.00 25.51
CA LYS A 8 6.55 13.31 25.44
C LYS A 8 7.41 12.14 25.92
N ILE A 9 7.00 11.45 26.99
CA ILE A 9 7.70 10.27 27.51
C ILE A 9 7.65 9.14 26.50
N VAL A 10 6.50 8.86 25.89
CA VAL A 10 6.34 7.83 24.86
C VAL A 10 7.23 8.12 23.66
N LYS A 11 7.21 9.34 23.12
CA LYS A 11 8.07 9.74 21.98
C LYS A 11 9.55 9.56 22.28
N LYS A 12 10.03 9.96 23.46
CA LYS A 12 11.42 9.77 23.87
C LYS A 12 11.80 8.28 23.96
N SER A 13 10.88 7.45 24.45
CA SER A 13 11.07 6.00 24.51
C SER A 13 11.16 5.37 23.11
N THR A 14 10.30 5.78 22.17
CA THR A 14 10.30 5.30 20.79
C THR A 14 11.60 5.69 20.08
N GLN A 15 12.01 6.95 20.20
CA GLN A 15 13.25 7.45 19.61
C GLN A 15 14.47 6.68 20.10
N SER A 16 14.62 6.52 21.44
CA SER A 16 15.73 5.78 22.03
C SER A 16 15.76 4.31 21.56
N LEU A 17 14.59 3.69 21.42
CA LEU A 17 14.46 2.31 20.93
C LEU A 17 14.93 2.18 19.47
N VAL A 18 14.47 3.09 18.61
CA VAL A 18 14.84 3.11 17.19
C VAL A 18 16.32 3.42 17.00
N GLU A 19 16.86 4.39 17.72
CA GLU A 19 18.29 4.75 17.66
C GLU A 19 19.19 3.60 18.13
N ALA A 20 18.80 2.90 19.18
CA ALA A 20 19.52 1.72 19.66
C ALA A 20 19.54 0.60 18.61
N GLU A 21 18.39 0.31 17.97
CA GLU A 21 18.29 -0.68 16.91
C GLU A 21 19.13 -0.30 15.68
N LEU A 22 19.04 0.95 15.22
CA LEU A 22 19.84 1.44 14.11
C LEU A 22 21.35 1.36 14.38
N SER A 23 21.75 1.68 15.60
CA SER A 23 23.15 1.55 16.04
C SER A 23 23.61 0.09 16.03
N ALA A 24 22.81 -0.82 16.60
CA ALA A 24 23.14 -2.23 16.69
C ALA A 24 23.19 -2.94 15.32
N THR A 25 22.43 -2.45 14.36
CA THR A 25 22.26 -3.07 13.03
C THR A 25 23.04 -2.41 11.91
N GLY A 26 23.86 -1.38 12.20
CA GLY A 26 24.55 -0.61 11.20
C GLY A 26 23.61 0.19 10.30
N GLY A 27 22.64 0.86 10.90
CA GLY A 27 21.68 1.76 10.23
C GLY A 27 20.50 1.06 9.55
N ARG A 28 20.21 -0.18 9.88
CA ARG A 28 19.11 -0.95 9.26
C ARG A 28 17.97 -1.15 10.25
N LEU A 29 16.76 -0.86 9.81
CA LEU A 29 15.54 -1.15 10.54
C LEU A 29 14.78 -2.29 9.82
N ARG A 30 14.73 -3.46 10.44
CA ARG A 30 14.01 -4.59 9.88
C ARG A 30 12.52 -4.41 10.12
N LEU A 31 11.73 -4.67 9.08
CA LEU A 31 10.28 -4.50 9.11
C LEU A 31 9.59 -5.83 8.78
N ALA A 32 8.52 -6.12 9.50
CA ALA A 32 7.60 -7.17 9.11
C ALA A 32 6.73 -6.66 7.94
N PRO A 33 6.49 -7.49 6.92
CA PRO A 33 5.57 -7.13 5.85
C PRO A 33 4.14 -7.07 6.36
N ALA A 34 3.30 -6.28 5.68
CA ALA A 34 1.87 -6.34 5.88
C ALA A 34 1.24 -7.13 4.73
N TRP A 35 0.36 -8.06 5.07
CA TRP A 35 -0.40 -8.88 4.14
C TRP A 35 -1.78 -8.28 3.99
N VAL A 36 -2.21 -8.05 2.75
CA VAL A 36 -3.46 -7.36 2.48
C VAL A 36 -4.33 -8.19 1.55
N PRO A 37 -5.52 -8.60 2.02
CA PRO A 37 -6.53 -9.23 1.18
C PRO A 37 -7.28 -8.19 0.34
N ARG A 38 -7.78 -8.61 -0.83
CA ARG A 38 -8.68 -7.82 -1.66
C ARG A 38 -9.89 -8.66 -2.04
N SER A 39 -11.08 -8.27 -1.58
CA SER A 39 -12.31 -8.98 -1.87
C SER A 39 -12.71 -8.98 -3.34
N PHE A 40 -12.20 -8.05 -4.12
CA PHE A 40 -12.48 -7.89 -5.55
C PHE A 40 -11.41 -8.46 -6.47
N LEU A 41 -10.39 -9.11 -5.92
CA LEU A 41 -9.33 -9.79 -6.67
C LEU A 41 -9.28 -11.27 -6.33
N GLN A 42 -8.78 -12.07 -7.25
CA GLN A 42 -8.47 -13.47 -7.01
C GLN A 42 -6.97 -13.61 -6.75
N PRO A 43 -6.55 -14.24 -5.64
CA PRO A 43 -5.14 -14.42 -5.32
C PRO A 43 -4.42 -15.29 -6.34
N GLY A 44 -3.20 -14.90 -6.71
CA GLY A 44 -2.35 -15.65 -7.63
C GLY A 44 -1.66 -16.86 -7.03
N LEU A 45 -1.65 -16.98 -5.70
CA LEU A 45 -1.04 -18.06 -4.92
C LEU A 45 0.50 -18.17 -5.06
N ARG A 46 1.15 -17.15 -5.61
CA ARG A 46 2.61 -17.07 -5.73
C ARG A 46 3.28 -16.44 -4.51
N ILE A 47 2.59 -15.53 -3.81
CA ILE A 47 3.01 -15.01 -2.52
C ILE A 47 2.85 -16.12 -1.50
N LYS A 48 3.98 -16.71 -1.09
CA LYS A 48 4.01 -17.77 -0.08
C LYS A 48 4.03 -17.14 1.32
N LEU A 49 3.02 -17.43 2.11
CA LEU A 49 2.94 -17.02 3.50
C LEU A 49 3.76 -17.98 4.38
N HIS A 50 4.41 -17.42 5.40
CA HIS A 50 4.91 -18.23 6.50
C HIS A 50 3.72 -18.80 7.30
N PRO A 51 3.82 -19.99 7.91
CA PRO A 51 2.74 -20.53 8.74
C PRO A 51 2.26 -19.58 9.85
N ASP A 52 3.14 -18.75 10.39
CA ASP A 52 2.81 -17.77 11.41
C ASP A 52 2.02 -16.56 10.86
N ASP A 53 1.94 -16.41 9.54
CA ASP A 53 1.17 -15.35 8.87
C ASP A 53 -0.25 -15.81 8.49
N THR A 54 -0.73 -16.92 9.04
CA THR A 54 -2.05 -17.49 8.71
C THR A 54 -3.22 -16.56 9.01
N TYR A 55 -3.06 -15.63 9.94
CA TYR A 55 -4.04 -14.57 10.20
C TYR A 55 -4.31 -13.70 8.96
N ALA A 56 -3.40 -13.70 8.01
CA ALA A 56 -3.47 -12.89 6.81
C ALA A 56 -4.38 -13.48 5.72
N TYR A 57 -4.92 -14.68 5.89
CA TYR A 57 -5.82 -15.30 4.90
C TYR A 57 -7.15 -14.56 4.69
N GLY A 58 -7.39 -13.51 5.47
CA GLY A 58 -8.45 -12.55 5.20
C GLY A 58 -9.86 -13.04 5.46
N LEU A 59 -10.07 -14.28 5.88
CA LEU A 59 -11.40 -14.87 6.13
C LEU A 59 -12.31 -14.68 4.91
N ASN A 60 -13.46 -14.00 5.11
CA ASN A 60 -14.46 -13.74 4.07
C ASN A 60 -14.12 -12.56 3.13
N ARG A 61 -12.94 -11.98 3.26
CA ARG A 61 -12.52 -10.80 2.50
C ARG A 61 -11.64 -11.13 1.29
N GLY A 62 -11.73 -12.35 0.78
CA GLY A 62 -10.87 -12.88 -0.28
C GLY A 62 -9.54 -13.42 0.24
N GLY A 63 -8.66 -13.81 -0.67
CA GLY A 63 -7.31 -14.27 -0.32
C GLY A 63 -6.32 -13.13 -0.22
N ILE A 64 -5.06 -13.48 0.07
CA ILE A 64 -3.98 -12.51 0.11
C ILE A 64 -3.48 -12.24 -1.30
N ASP A 65 -3.69 -11.03 -1.76
CA ASP A 65 -3.31 -10.55 -3.09
C ASP A 65 -2.10 -9.62 -3.03
N GLU A 66 -1.88 -8.96 -1.90
CA GLU A 66 -0.84 -7.95 -1.80
C GLU A 66 0.05 -8.17 -0.58
N ARG A 67 1.33 -7.93 -0.76
CA ARG A 67 2.32 -7.82 0.32
C ARG A 67 2.90 -6.42 0.30
N TRP A 68 2.60 -5.65 1.34
CA TRP A 68 3.07 -4.27 1.48
C TRP A 68 4.40 -4.20 2.23
N PHE A 69 5.32 -3.43 1.71
CA PHE A 69 6.65 -3.24 2.30
C PHE A 69 6.79 -1.84 2.87
N ALA A 70 7.32 -1.77 4.08
CA ALA A 70 7.58 -0.51 4.75
C ALA A 70 6.37 0.44 4.69
N SER A 71 5.19 -0.10 4.98
CA SER A 71 3.95 0.65 4.87
C SER A 71 3.62 1.40 6.15
N THR A 72 3.29 2.67 5.98
CA THR A 72 2.68 3.53 7.01
C THR A 72 1.19 3.78 6.72
N THR A 73 0.62 3.07 5.74
CA THR A 73 -0.75 3.27 5.28
C THR A 73 -1.65 2.16 5.80
N VAL A 74 -2.75 2.55 6.39
CA VAL A 74 -3.84 1.63 6.75
C VAL A 74 -4.69 1.37 5.50
N THR A 75 -5.13 0.12 5.29
CA THR A 75 -5.98 -0.22 4.15
C THR A 75 -7.35 0.44 4.24
N ALA A 76 -8.02 0.57 3.10
CA ALA A 76 -9.41 1.00 3.04
C ALA A 76 -10.40 -0.19 2.94
N ASN A 77 -9.95 -1.41 3.23
CA ASN A 77 -10.80 -2.59 3.19
C ASN A 77 -11.94 -2.51 4.22
N GLU A 78 -13.12 -2.93 3.82
CA GLU A 78 -14.22 -3.10 4.75
C GLU A 78 -13.94 -4.27 5.72
N GLY A 79 -14.36 -4.15 6.96
CA GLY A 79 -14.17 -5.17 8.00
C GLY A 79 -12.71 -5.45 8.38
N ARG A 80 -11.78 -4.55 8.04
CA ARG A 80 -10.36 -4.69 8.34
C ARG A 80 -10.03 -4.56 9.83
N ALA A 81 -8.90 -5.12 10.23
CA ALA A 81 -8.28 -4.79 11.51
C ALA A 81 -7.80 -3.33 11.52
N ALA A 82 -7.67 -2.73 12.71
CA ALA A 82 -7.27 -1.33 12.84
C ALA A 82 -5.88 -1.03 12.26
N ASP A 83 -4.99 -2.01 12.26
CA ASP A 83 -3.60 -1.91 11.82
C ASP A 83 -3.33 -2.64 10.48
N GLU A 84 -4.36 -3.09 9.80
CA GLU A 84 -4.21 -3.76 8.51
C GLU A 84 -3.51 -2.85 7.49
N GLY A 85 -2.43 -3.33 6.91
CA GLY A 85 -1.59 -2.60 5.98
C GLY A 85 -0.37 -1.93 6.62
N LEU A 86 -0.33 -1.75 7.95
CA LEU A 86 0.84 -1.17 8.62
C LEU A 86 1.96 -2.19 8.77
N SER A 87 3.19 -1.77 8.45
CA SER A 87 4.39 -2.55 8.75
C SER A 87 4.82 -2.35 10.19
N TYR A 88 5.24 -3.44 10.85
CA TYR A 88 5.81 -3.40 12.20
C TYR A 88 7.33 -3.41 12.17
N CYS A 89 7.94 -2.61 13.02
CA CYS A 89 9.36 -2.65 13.29
C CYS A 89 9.69 -3.91 14.10
N VAL A 90 10.65 -4.71 13.64
CA VAL A 90 11.10 -5.92 14.34
C VAL A 90 12.21 -5.53 15.32
N ILE A 91 11.82 -5.08 16.49
CA ILE A 91 12.72 -4.65 17.57
C ILE A 91 12.39 -5.46 18.83
N GLY A 92 13.07 -6.57 19.04
CA GLY A 92 12.79 -7.48 20.14
C GLY A 92 11.31 -7.93 20.12
N LYS A 93 10.65 -7.85 21.29
CA LYS A 93 9.21 -8.17 21.44
C LYS A 93 8.30 -6.96 21.40
N LYS A 94 8.80 -5.80 21.00
CA LYS A 94 7.99 -4.57 20.97
C LYS A 94 7.05 -4.54 19.76
N ARG A 95 5.82 -4.12 19.99
CA ARG A 95 4.85 -3.84 18.93
C ARG A 95 4.92 -2.34 18.62
N LEU A 96 5.71 -1.99 17.62
CA LEU A 96 5.87 -0.62 17.14
C LEU A 96 5.65 -0.62 15.64
N THR A 97 4.63 0.10 15.16
CA THR A 97 4.43 0.28 13.73
C THR A 97 5.45 1.26 13.15
N LEU A 98 5.78 1.10 11.88
CA LEU A 98 6.59 2.07 11.16
C LEU A 98 5.92 3.45 11.15
N ALA A 99 4.59 3.51 11.05
CA ALA A 99 3.82 4.75 11.11
C ALA A 99 4.10 5.51 12.42
N GLN A 100 3.99 4.84 13.57
CA GLN A 100 4.27 5.43 14.87
C GLN A 100 5.75 5.83 15.00
N ALA A 101 6.66 4.97 14.55
CA ALA A 101 8.09 5.29 14.58
C ALA A 101 8.44 6.52 13.74
N VAL A 102 7.83 6.67 12.56
CA VAL A 102 8.02 7.85 11.70
C VAL A 102 7.41 9.11 12.31
N GLU A 103 6.24 9.00 12.95
CA GLU A 103 5.62 10.13 13.64
C GLU A 103 6.49 10.64 14.81
N ASP A 104 7.10 9.72 15.56
CA ASP A 104 7.88 10.06 16.75
C ASP A 104 9.31 10.50 16.42
N CYS A 105 9.96 9.87 15.42
CA CYS A 105 11.36 10.11 15.10
C CYS A 105 11.67 10.04 13.58
N GLY A 106 10.81 10.57 12.75
CA GLY A 106 10.92 10.49 11.29
C GLY A 106 12.26 10.95 10.73
N ALA A 107 12.82 12.06 11.25
CA ALA A 107 14.13 12.55 10.80
C ALA A 107 15.29 11.55 11.05
N THR A 108 15.20 10.75 12.12
CA THR A 108 16.16 9.67 12.43
C THR A 108 16.03 8.51 11.44
N ILE A 109 14.78 8.17 11.04
CA ILE A 109 14.51 7.02 10.15
C ILE A 109 14.77 7.36 8.70
N VAL A 110 14.21 8.48 8.19
CA VAL A 110 14.30 8.82 6.76
C VAL A 110 15.47 9.77 6.42
N GLY A 111 16.15 10.29 7.42
CA GLY A 111 17.18 11.30 7.28
C GLY A 111 16.64 12.73 7.21
N LYS A 112 17.44 13.68 7.69
CA LYS A 112 17.03 15.08 7.87
C LYS A 112 16.58 15.76 6.56
N SER A 113 17.25 15.49 5.45
CA SER A 113 16.94 16.11 4.14
C SER A 113 15.59 15.65 3.61
N ILE A 114 15.30 14.35 3.67
CA ILE A 114 14.04 13.75 3.24
C ILE A 114 12.92 14.23 4.16
N TRP A 115 13.16 14.19 5.47
CA TRP A 115 12.18 14.67 6.43
C TRP A 115 11.81 16.15 6.23
N LYS A 116 12.83 17.00 6.00
CA LYS A 116 12.59 18.42 5.70
C LYS A 116 11.74 18.62 4.44
N LYS A 117 11.94 17.77 3.43
CA LYS A 117 11.23 17.88 2.15
C LYS A 117 9.79 17.39 2.22
N TYR A 118 9.55 16.26 2.88
CA TYR A 118 8.26 15.57 2.82
C TYR A 118 7.47 15.59 4.13
N GLY A 119 8.14 15.69 5.28
CA GLY A 119 7.50 15.66 6.61
C GLY A 119 6.79 14.34 6.95
N LYS A 120 7.02 13.30 6.13
CA LYS A 120 6.35 12.00 6.24
C LYS A 120 7.20 10.91 5.59
N TRP A 121 6.75 9.66 5.70
CA TRP A 121 7.26 8.53 4.94
C TRP A 121 6.90 8.68 3.46
N PRO A 122 7.85 8.80 2.54
CA PRO A 122 7.56 9.19 1.15
C PRO A 122 7.35 8.02 0.20
N VAL A 123 7.48 6.79 0.67
CA VAL A 123 7.50 5.60 -0.19
C VAL A 123 6.35 4.67 0.18
N TYR A 124 5.74 4.09 -0.83
CA TYR A 124 4.77 3.03 -0.71
C TYR A 124 5.06 1.97 -1.75
N SER A 125 5.44 0.78 -1.33
CA SER A 125 5.77 -0.31 -2.24
C SER A 125 5.06 -1.59 -1.85
N LYS A 126 4.71 -2.40 -2.86
CA LYS A 126 4.00 -3.65 -2.64
C LYS A 126 4.27 -4.65 -3.77
N PHE A 127 4.15 -5.93 -3.47
CA PHE A 127 3.88 -6.95 -4.47
C PHE A 127 2.39 -7.11 -4.67
N PHE A 128 2.01 -7.24 -5.93
CA PHE A 128 0.73 -7.79 -6.33
C PHE A 128 0.89 -9.24 -6.72
N ASP A 129 -0.06 -10.06 -6.33
CA ASP A 129 -0.14 -11.45 -6.77
C ASP A 129 -1.61 -11.84 -6.96
N ASN A 130 -2.19 -11.33 -8.03
CA ASN A 130 -3.57 -11.59 -8.40
C ASN A 130 -3.65 -12.39 -9.70
N MET A 131 -4.70 -13.18 -9.84
CA MET A 131 -5.12 -13.79 -11.07
C MET A 131 -6.19 -12.93 -11.73
N GLY A 132 -6.08 -12.80 -13.06
CA GLY A 132 -6.99 -11.98 -13.82
C GLY A 132 -6.74 -10.48 -13.69
N PRO A 133 -7.52 -9.68 -14.39
CA PRO A 133 -7.35 -8.23 -14.42
C PRO A 133 -7.76 -7.58 -13.11
N ILE A 134 -7.04 -6.54 -12.72
CA ILE A 134 -7.53 -5.59 -11.73
C ILE A 134 -8.50 -4.62 -12.40
N PRO A 135 -9.48 -4.06 -11.68
CA PRO A 135 -10.41 -3.09 -12.24
C PRO A 135 -9.68 -1.88 -12.81
N HIS A 136 -10.18 -1.37 -13.94
CA HIS A 136 -9.66 -0.13 -14.53
C HIS A 136 -9.74 1.00 -13.51
N HIS A 137 -8.61 1.63 -13.27
CA HIS A 137 -8.54 2.79 -12.39
C HIS A 137 -7.41 3.73 -12.81
N MET A 138 -7.54 4.98 -12.41
CA MET A 138 -6.50 5.99 -12.60
C MET A 138 -6.27 6.75 -11.30
N HIS A 139 -5.03 7.09 -11.04
CA HIS A 139 -4.68 7.95 -9.93
C HIS A 139 -4.61 9.41 -10.38
N GLN A 140 -5.17 10.29 -9.56
CA GLN A 140 -5.20 11.72 -9.82
C GLN A 140 -3.78 12.30 -9.82
N SER A 141 -3.56 13.28 -10.70
CA SER A 141 -2.35 14.12 -10.61
C SER A 141 -2.33 14.91 -9.30
N ALA A 142 -1.16 15.39 -8.89
CA ALA A 142 -1.04 16.20 -7.67
C ALA A 142 -1.94 17.44 -7.69
N ALA A 143 -2.09 18.10 -8.86
CA ALA A 143 -2.94 19.26 -9.00
C ALA A 143 -4.42 18.93 -8.80
N GLN A 144 -4.90 17.82 -9.35
CA GLN A 144 -6.29 17.38 -9.23
C GLN A 144 -6.60 16.83 -7.82
N ALA A 145 -5.70 16.04 -7.25
CA ALA A 145 -5.86 15.52 -5.90
C ALA A 145 -5.98 16.64 -4.86
N LYS A 146 -5.24 17.73 -5.04
CA LYS A 146 -5.29 18.91 -4.16
C LYS A 146 -6.68 19.55 -4.10
N LEU A 147 -7.47 19.47 -5.18
CA LEU A 147 -8.84 20.03 -5.20
C LEU A 147 -9.78 19.35 -4.20
N VAL A 148 -9.48 18.13 -3.81
CA VAL A 148 -10.25 17.32 -2.83
C VAL A 148 -9.46 17.09 -1.55
N GLY A 149 -8.42 17.87 -1.26
CA GLY A 149 -7.61 17.75 -0.06
C GLY A 149 -6.77 16.47 0.01
N GLN A 150 -6.49 15.86 -1.14
CA GLN A 150 -5.71 14.62 -1.26
C GLN A 150 -4.35 14.88 -1.92
N GLU A 151 -3.51 13.87 -1.95
CA GLU A 151 -2.24 13.90 -2.66
C GLU A 151 -2.31 13.06 -3.94
N GLY A 152 -1.59 13.49 -4.96
CA GLY A 152 -1.39 12.68 -6.15
C GLY A 152 -0.63 11.40 -5.81
N LYS A 153 -0.92 10.32 -6.53
CA LYS A 153 -0.27 9.03 -6.36
C LYS A 153 0.41 8.62 -7.68
N PRO A 154 1.64 9.09 -7.94
CA PRO A 154 2.42 8.54 -9.04
C PRO A 154 2.71 7.07 -8.76
N GLU A 155 2.52 6.23 -9.76
CA GLU A 155 2.66 4.78 -9.63
C GLU A 155 3.43 4.21 -10.82
N SER A 156 4.20 3.16 -10.56
CA SER A 156 4.89 2.39 -11.60
C SER A 156 4.90 0.91 -11.23
N TYR A 157 4.94 0.05 -12.24
CA TYR A 157 5.03 -1.39 -12.09
C TYR A 157 6.39 -1.90 -12.53
N TYR A 158 6.89 -2.89 -11.82
CA TYR A 158 8.06 -3.66 -12.19
C TYR A 158 7.70 -5.14 -12.22
N PHE A 159 7.91 -5.78 -13.36
CA PHE A 159 7.70 -7.21 -13.54
C PHE A 159 9.03 -7.94 -13.43
N PRO A 160 9.32 -8.61 -12.28
CA PRO A 160 10.59 -9.31 -12.11
C PRO A 160 10.75 -10.45 -13.13
N PRO A 161 11.89 -10.57 -13.81
CA PRO A 161 12.10 -11.64 -14.81
C PRO A 161 11.90 -13.05 -14.25
N GLN A 162 12.24 -13.27 -12.96
CA GLN A 162 12.09 -14.55 -12.30
C GLN A 162 10.63 -15.00 -12.14
N HIS A 163 9.71 -14.05 -12.16
CA HIS A 163 8.27 -14.26 -11.97
C HIS A 163 7.48 -13.89 -13.22
N ASN A 164 8.17 -13.79 -14.35
CA ASN A 164 7.59 -13.43 -15.64
C ASN A 164 7.73 -14.62 -16.63
N PRO A 165 7.13 -15.78 -16.33
CA PRO A 165 7.23 -16.94 -17.21
C PRO A 165 6.43 -16.70 -18.50
N VAL A 166 7.02 -17.11 -19.60
CA VAL A 166 6.32 -17.17 -20.87
C VAL A 166 5.33 -18.34 -20.83
N GLY A 167 4.05 -18.01 -20.64
CA GLY A 167 2.99 -19.02 -20.51
C GLY A 167 1.66 -18.39 -20.11
N ASN A 168 0.69 -19.21 -19.73
CA ASN A 168 -0.69 -18.77 -19.49
C ASN A 168 -0.87 -17.78 -18.32
N ASN A 169 0.11 -17.68 -17.44
CA ASN A 169 0.11 -16.77 -16.31
C ASN A 169 1.16 -15.66 -16.44
N PHE A 170 1.43 -15.26 -17.66
CA PHE A 170 2.34 -14.18 -17.95
C PHE A 170 1.82 -12.88 -17.34
N PRO A 171 2.58 -12.21 -16.46
CA PRO A 171 2.16 -10.93 -15.89
C PRO A 171 2.22 -9.84 -16.96
N TYR A 172 1.11 -9.21 -17.21
CA TYR A 172 0.97 -8.09 -18.13
C TYR A 172 -0.06 -7.10 -17.61
N THR A 173 0.00 -5.90 -18.12
CA THR A 173 -0.99 -4.87 -17.87
C THR A 173 -1.50 -4.37 -19.21
N PHE A 174 -2.80 -4.39 -19.38
CA PHE A 174 -3.46 -3.61 -20.42
C PHE A 174 -3.70 -2.20 -19.90
N MET A 175 -3.55 -1.23 -20.76
CA MET A 175 -3.84 0.16 -20.43
C MET A 175 -4.50 0.85 -21.61
N GLY A 176 -5.75 1.22 -21.44
CA GLY A 176 -6.49 1.93 -22.48
C GLY A 176 -7.95 1.50 -22.59
N PHE A 177 -8.47 1.65 -23.76
CA PHE A 177 -9.85 1.32 -24.10
C PHE A 177 -9.90 0.28 -25.22
N GLU A 178 -11.03 -0.42 -25.31
CA GLU A 178 -11.29 -1.31 -26.44
C GLU A 178 -11.15 -0.56 -27.76
N PRO A 179 -10.61 -1.21 -28.80
CA PRO A 179 -10.52 -0.61 -30.13
C PRO A 179 -11.87 -0.08 -30.64
N GLY A 180 -11.87 1.15 -31.16
CA GLY A 180 -13.09 1.79 -31.63
C GLY A 180 -13.86 2.57 -30.55
N THR A 181 -13.44 2.52 -29.30
CA THR A 181 -14.03 3.34 -28.23
C THR A 181 -13.83 4.83 -28.52
N THR A 182 -14.92 5.59 -28.54
CA THR A 182 -14.90 7.03 -28.79
C THR A 182 -14.81 7.82 -27.48
N LYS A 183 -14.29 9.03 -27.58
CA LYS A 183 -14.23 9.96 -26.44
C LYS A 183 -15.62 10.27 -25.87
N GLU A 184 -16.63 10.34 -26.74
CA GLU A 184 -18.01 10.59 -26.33
C GLU A 184 -18.62 9.45 -25.53
N GLN A 185 -18.34 8.20 -25.89
CA GLN A 185 -18.75 7.02 -25.11
C GLN A 185 -18.14 7.08 -23.72
N VAL A 186 -16.83 7.33 -23.62
CA VAL A 186 -16.13 7.46 -22.32
C VAL A 186 -16.76 8.57 -21.48
N LYS A 187 -16.98 9.77 -22.05
CA LYS A 187 -17.63 10.88 -21.35
C LYS A 187 -19.03 10.53 -20.88
N GLN A 188 -19.79 9.77 -21.67
CA GLN A 188 -21.15 9.37 -21.29
C GLN A 188 -21.11 8.42 -20.09
N CYS A 189 -20.24 7.42 -20.09
CA CYS A 189 -20.07 6.52 -18.95
C CYS A 189 -19.66 7.28 -17.68
N ILE A 190 -18.71 8.23 -17.79
CA ILE A 190 -18.28 9.04 -16.64
C ILE A 190 -19.44 9.89 -16.09
N ARG A 191 -20.26 10.51 -16.95
CA ARG A 191 -21.44 11.29 -16.51
C ARG A 191 -22.48 10.45 -15.79
N ASN A 192 -22.56 9.18 -16.11
CA ASN A 192 -23.53 8.25 -15.57
C ASN A 192 -23.01 7.41 -14.41
N TRP A 193 -21.72 7.48 -14.11
CA TRP A 193 -21.08 6.66 -13.07
C TRP A 193 -21.82 6.72 -11.73
N ASN A 194 -22.10 7.91 -11.25
CA ASN A 194 -22.83 8.10 -9.98
C ASN A 194 -24.34 7.74 -10.07
N LYS A 195 -24.80 7.30 -11.24
CA LYS A 195 -26.17 6.80 -11.46
C LYS A 195 -26.21 5.28 -11.59
N GLY A 196 -25.09 4.61 -11.26
CA GLY A 196 -24.98 3.16 -11.33
C GLY A 196 -24.60 2.60 -12.71
N ASP A 197 -24.16 3.44 -13.64
CA ASP A 197 -23.68 3.02 -14.95
C ASP A 197 -22.19 2.63 -14.86
N ASN A 198 -21.90 1.34 -14.93
CA ASN A 198 -20.55 0.79 -14.92
C ASN A 198 -19.99 0.53 -16.34
N GLY A 199 -20.63 1.01 -17.38
CA GLY A 199 -20.25 0.78 -18.78
C GLY A 199 -18.82 1.19 -19.12
N ILE A 200 -18.17 2.06 -18.31
CA ILE A 200 -16.75 2.37 -18.47
C ILE A 200 -15.86 1.15 -18.32
N LEU A 201 -16.26 0.17 -17.51
CA LEU A 201 -15.50 -1.07 -17.30
C LEU A 201 -15.54 -1.97 -18.55
N ASP A 202 -16.65 -1.93 -19.30
CA ASP A 202 -16.79 -2.68 -20.55
C ASP A 202 -15.96 -2.06 -21.69
N LEU A 203 -15.75 -0.75 -21.62
CA LEU A 203 -14.98 -0.01 -22.63
C LEU A 203 -13.47 -0.01 -22.35
N SER A 204 -13.04 -0.42 -21.16
CA SER A 204 -11.65 -0.28 -20.72
C SER A 204 -10.92 -1.62 -20.64
N LYS A 205 -9.61 -1.54 -20.79
CA LYS A 205 -8.66 -2.62 -20.52
C LYS A 205 -7.68 -2.18 -19.43
N ALA A 206 -7.52 -3.00 -18.39
CA ALA A 206 -6.55 -2.76 -17.31
C ALA A 206 -5.97 -4.07 -16.80
#